data_eda1c192d45429587cc0215c00953b53
#
_entry.id   eda1c192d45429587cc0215c00953b53
#
_cell.length_a   1.000
_cell.length_b   1.000
_cell.length_c   1.000
_cell.angle_alpha   90.00
_cell.angle_beta   90.00
_cell.angle_gamma   90.00
#
_symmetry.space_group_name_H-M   'P 1'
#
loop_
_entity.id
_entity.type
_entity.pdbx_description
1 polymer ?
#
loop_
_entity_poly.entity_id
_entity_poly.type
_entity_poly.pdbx_seq_one_letter_code
_entity_poly.pdbx_strand_id
1 'polypeptide(L)'
;MRIRILIIVFLGMISSVSAQTWEVGGFAGGSGYMGDLNPNKPYKFSGMAVGGQVKRNLDGYWALKLNVMHGKIAADDAKSNNEFQQERNINFFSQITEVSFQTEFNFFNYFPGSLPGNGTKRSTPYLFTGIGGVLFNPKTNFVDDVYTLHNFATEGKDLSERYKRYALSVPYGAGYKHNIAGNLTIIGEVGYRTAFTDFLDDVSGVYPMESGSFYGLPGNLSDPSPNPTYKGGAQRGDFRKRDTYMFAGISLTYTFVSLKCPMF
;
A
#
# COMPACT_ATOMS: atom_id res chain seq x y z
N MET A 1 0.74 19.29 -31.78
CA MET A 1 -0.34 20.28 -31.61
C MET A 1 -1.56 19.70 -30.87
N ARG A 2 -2.05 18.49 -31.16
CA ARG A 2 -3.25 17.88 -30.54
C ARG A 2 -3.12 17.64 -29.01
N ILE A 3 -1.96 17.21 -28.51
CA ILE A 3 -1.73 16.96 -27.07
C ILE A 3 -1.75 18.26 -26.25
N ARG A 4 -1.21 19.35 -26.79
CA ARG A 4 -1.22 20.68 -26.11
C ARG A 4 -2.64 21.23 -25.97
N ILE A 5 -3.51 20.99 -26.94
CA ILE A 5 -4.93 21.41 -26.90
C ILE A 5 -5.70 20.58 -25.86
N LEU A 6 -5.45 19.28 -25.76
CA LEU A 6 -6.04 18.41 -24.72
C LEU A 6 -5.64 18.85 -23.30
N ILE A 7 -4.38 19.23 -23.10
CA ILE A 7 -3.90 19.73 -21.81
C ILE A 7 -4.56 21.07 -21.45
N ILE A 8 -4.71 21.98 -22.42
CA ILE A 8 -5.36 23.29 -22.20
C ILE A 8 -6.86 23.11 -21.92
N VAL A 9 -7.56 22.22 -22.61
CA VAL A 9 -8.96 21.90 -22.35
C VAL A 9 -9.13 21.25 -20.98
N PHE A 10 -8.22 20.37 -20.57
CA PHE A 10 -8.23 19.76 -19.24
C PHE A 10 -7.93 20.77 -18.10
N LEU A 11 -6.99 21.70 -18.32
CA LEU A 11 -6.77 22.82 -17.37
C LEU A 11 -7.93 23.80 -17.32
N GLY A 12 -8.63 24.05 -18.44
CA GLY A 12 -9.78 24.96 -18.50
C GLY A 12 -11.03 24.45 -17.77
N MET A 13 -11.18 23.13 -17.61
CA MET A 13 -12.28 22.52 -16.85
C MET A 13 -12.12 22.64 -15.33
N ILE A 14 -10.94 23.03 -14.83
CA ILE A 14 -10.64 23.13 -13.39
C ILE A 14 -11.13 24.44 -12.77
N SER A 15 -11.57 25.42 -13.55
CA SER A 15 -11.78 26.80 -13.10
C SER A 15 -13.23 27.17 -12.71
N SER A 16 -14.19 26.26 -12.64
CA SER A 16 -15.61 26.61 -12.47
C SER A 16 -16.38 25.78 -11.44
N VAL A 17 -15.83 25.52 -10.23
CA VAL A 17 -16.64 24.92 -9.17
C VAL A 17 -16.42 25.64 -7.84
N SER A 18 -17.36 26.51 -7.51
CA SER A 18 -17.35 27.34 -6.29
C SER A 18 -17.65 26.59 -4.97
N ALA A 19 -17.84 25.28 -5.01
CA ALA A 19 -18.21 24.45 -3.86
C ALA A 19 -17.09 23.51 -3.38
N GLN A 20 -15.87 23.68 -3.87
CA GLN A 20 -14.75 22.78 -3.56
C GLN A 20 -14.19 23.05 -2.17
N THR A 21 -14.15 22.01 -1.32
CA THR A 21 -13.57 22.08 0.02
C THR A 21 -12.31 21.24 0.11
N TRP A 22 -11.36 21.71 0.94
CA TRP A 22 -10.15 20.98 1.26
C TRP A 22 -10.31 20.26 2.59
N GLU A 23 -9.83 19.03 2.66
CA GLU A 23 -9.71 18.28 3.90
C GLU A 23 -8.26 17.90 4.12
N VAL A 24 -7.81 17.96 5.38
CA VAL A 24 -6.51 17.46 5.83
C VAL A 24 -6.75 16.51 6.98
N GLY A 25 -6.04 15.40 7.02
CA GLY A 25 -6.24 14.43 8.09
C GLY A 25 -5.08 13.47 8.27
N GLY A 26 -5.14 12.76 9.40
CA GLY A 26 -4.21 11.70 9.77
C GLY A 26 -4.90 10.35 9.79
N PHE A 27 -4.14 9.31 9.49
CA PHE A 27 -4.53 7.90 9.52
C PHE A 27 -3.73 7.14 10.58
N ALA A 28 -4.39 6.22 11.29
CA ALA A 28 -3.76 5.23 12.14
C ALA A 28 -4.48 3.89 11.98
N GLY A 29 -3.70 2.79 11.89
CA GLY A 29 -4.27 1.47 11.67
C GLY A 29 -3.21 0.38 11.60
N GLY A 30 -3.55 -0.68 10.88
CA GLY A 30 -2.67 -1.81 10.61
C GLY A 30 -2.30 -1.90 9.14
N SER A 31 -1.19 -2.57 8.90
CA SER A 31 -0.73 -3.00 7.58
C SER A 31 -0.68 -4.52 7.49
N GLY A 32 -0.87 -5.05 6.30
CA GLY A 32 -0.81 -6.47 6.00
C GLY A 32 -0.12 -6.73 4.68
N TYR A 33 0.25 -7.99 4.47
CA TYR A 33 0.96 -8.46 3.28
C TYR A 33 0.28 -9.72 2.75
N MET A 34 0.22 -9.84 1.43
CA MET A 34 -0.23 -11.01 0.68
C MET A 34 0.69 -11.20 -0.53
N GLY A 35 1.39 -12.32 -0.56
CA GLY A 35 2.34 -12.73 -1.59
C GLY A 35 2.89 -14.11 -1.24
N ASP A 36 4.13 -14.42 -1.60
CA ASP A 36 4.75 -15.74 -1.52
C ASP A 36 4.73 -16.38 -0.12
N LEU A 37 4.89 -15.57 0.94
CA LEU A 37 4.88 -16.03 2.32
C LEU A 37 3.49 -15.96 2.99
N ASN A 38 2.51 -15.33 2.36
CA ASN A 38 1.13 -15.28 2.84
C ASN A 38 0.13 -15.27 1.67
N PRO A 39 -0.02 -16.38 0.92
CA PRO A 39 -0.85 -16.42 -0.29
C PRO A 39 -2.36 -16.41 -0.01
N ASN A 40 -2.79 -16.83 1.19
CA ASN A 40 -4.19 -17.20 1.46
C ASN A 40 -4.88 -16.39 2.56
N LYS A 41 -4.18 -15.48 3.27
CA LYS A 41 -4.76 -14.71 4.38
C LYS A 41 -4.67 -13.20 4.12
N PRO A 42 -5.52 -12.65 3.21
CA PRO A 42 -5.45 -11.24 2.81
C PRO A 42 -5.79 -10.27 3.95
N TYR A 43 -6.46 -10.71 4.99
CA TYR A 43 -6.87 -9.92 6.16
C TYR A 43 -5.88 -9.98 7.32
N LYS A 44 -4.74 -10.69 7.19
CA LYS A 44 -3.75 -10.82 8.26
C LYS A 44 -2.94 -9.52 8.41
N PHE A 45 -3.13 -8.86 9.54
CA PHE A 45 -2.26 -7.75 9.93
C PHE A 45 -0.89 -8.24 10.33
N SER A 46 0.14 -7.55 9.90
CA SER A 46 1.54 -7.88 10.19
C SER A 46 2.30 -6.71 10.83
N GLY A 47 1.71 -5.52 10.88
CA GLY A 47 2.31 -4.35 11.49
C GLY A 47 1.33 -3.21 11.70
N MET A 48 1.82 -2.14 12.33
CA MET A 48 1.11 -0.88 12.45
C MET A 48 1.37 -0.01 11.22
N ALA A 49 0.40 0.87 10.93
CA ALA A 49 0.51 1.85 9.86
C ALA A 49 0.00 3.21 10.33
N VAL A 50 0.67 4.25 9.88
CA VAL A 50 0.31 5.65 10.10
C VAL A 50 0.40 6.40 8.77
N GLY A 51 -0.34 7.49 8.65
CA GLY A 51 -0.28 8.28 7.43
C GLY A 51 -0.94 9.63 7.55
N GLY A 52 -0.84 10.39 6.46
CA GLY A 52 -1.48 11.67 6.30
C GLY A 52 -2.13 11.81 4.93
N GLN A 53 -3.19 12.58 4.86
CA GLN A 53 -3.92 12.79 3.63
C GLN A 53 -4.35 14.23 3.46
N VAL A 54 -4.32 14.67 2.21
CA VAL A 54 -4.94 15.93 1.77
C VAL A 54 -5.97 15.56 0.70
N LYS A 55 -7.17 16.04 0.87
CA LYS A 55 -8.28 15.72 -0.01
C LYS A 55 -8.94 17.00 -0.52
N ARG A 56 -9.35 16.96 -1.77
CA ARG A 56 -10.17 17.99 -2.40
C ARG A 56 -11.51 17.38 -2.81
N ASN A 57 -12.58 17.79 -2.17
CA ASN A 57 -13.92 17.42 -2.56
C ASN A 57 -14.32 18.25 -3.77
N LEU A 58 -14.63 17.59 -4.87
CA LEU A 58 -15.05 18.23 -6.12
C LEU A 58 -16.54 18.56 -6.06
N ASP A 59 -17.31 17.59 -5.58
CA ASP A 59 -18.75 17.67 -5.33
C ASP A 59 -19.15 16.71 -4.21
N GLY A 60 -20.44 16.42 -4.03
CA GLY A 60 -20.93 15.48 -3.02
C GLY A 60 -20.60 14.01 -3.27
N TYR A 61 -20.21 13.65 -4.48
CA TYR A 61 -19.95 12.28 -4.91
C TYR A 61 -18.47 11.99 -5.18
N TRP A 62 -17.70 12.98 -5.65
CA TRP A 62 -16.32 12.79 -6.06
C TRP A 62 -15.34 13.62 -5.24
N ALA A 63 -14.23 12.97 -4.88
CA ALA A 63 -13.11 13.64 -4.25
C ALA A 63 -11.78 13.12 -4.80
N LEU A 64 -10.76 13.98 -4.79
CA LEU A 64 -9.37 13.63 -5.09
C LEU A 64 -8.58 13.64 -3.78
N LYS A 65 -7.77 12.61 -3.56
CA LYS A 65 -6.98 12.43 -2.34
C LYS A 65 -5.51 12.20 -2.68
N LEU A 66 -4.64 13.02 -2.11
CA LEU A 66 -3.21 12.73 -2.01
C LEU A 66 -2.96 12.12 -0.64
N ASN A 67 -2.31 10.97 -0.62
CA ASN A 67 -2.11 10.17 0.58
C ASN A 67 -0.65 9.76 0.73
N VAL A 68 -0.12 9.87 1.95
CA VAL A 68 1.21 9.37 2.32
C VAL A 68 1.03 8.41 3.48
N MET A 69 1.47 7.17 3.29
CA MET A 69 1.32 6.09 4.27
C MET A 69 2.68 5.49 4.60
N HIS A 70 2.89 5.19 5.87
CA HIS A 70 4.04 4.45 6.34
C HIS A 70 3.57 3.29 7.21
N GLY A 71 4.16 2.09 7.02
CA GLY A 71 3.77 0.92 7.79
C GLY A 71 4.81 -0.19 7.69
N LYS A 72 4.64 -1.23 8.52
CA LYS A 72 5.48 -2.42 8.53
C LYS A 72 4.70 -3.61 8.01
N ILE A 73 5.19 -4.27 6.97
CA ILE A 73 4.69 -5.58 6.53
C ILE A 73 5.66 -6.67 6.96
N ALA A 74 5.14 -7.86 7.23
CA ALA A 74 5.94 -9.02 7.62
C ALA A 74 5.19 -10.32 7.34
N ALA A 75 5.94 -11.39 7.07
CA ALA A 75 5.43 -12.75 7.08
C ALA A 75 6.52 -13.71 7.57
N ASP A 76 6.09 -14.90 8.01
CA ASP A 76 6.96 -15.89 8.64
C ASP A 76 6.36 -17.27 8.33
N ASP A 77 7.10 -18.05 7.57
CA ASP A 77 6.72 -19.38 7.13
C ASP A 77 6.60 -20.37 8.30
N ALA A 78 7.41 -20.21 9.34
CA ALA A 78 7.32 -21.05 10.54
C ALA A 78 5.95 -20.96 11.24
N LYS A 79 5.21 -19.87 11.02
CA LYS A 79 3.86 -19.63 11.55
C LYS A 79 2.73 -19.99 10.57
N SER A 80 3.09 -20.59 9.45
CA SER A 80 2.13 -21.06 8.44
C SER A 80 1.50 -22.38 8.86
N ASN A 81 0.30 -22.67 8.33
CA ASN A 81 -0.34 -23.96 8.43
C ASN A 81 0.01 -24.88 7.24
N ASN A 82 0.86 -24.45 6.33
CA ASN A 82 1.29 -25.18 5.16
C ASN A 82 2.66 -25.81 5.44
N GLU A 83 2.74 -27.15 5.37
CA GLU A 83 3.97 -27.92 5.64
C GLU A 83 5.13 -27.49 4.73
N PHE A 84 4.88 -27.22 3.46
CA PHE A 84 5.89 -26.74 2.52
C PHE A 84 6.49 -25.40 2.97
N GLN A 85 5.65 -24.46 3.46
CA GLN A 85 6.14 -23.19 3.97
C GLN A 85 6.93 -23.39 5.27
N GLN A 86 6.45 -24.23 6.19
CA GLN A 86 7.18 -24.55 7.43
C GLN A 86 8.55 -25.17 7.15
N GLU A 87 8.64 -26.05 6.14
CA GLU A 87 9.92 -26.63 5.71
C GLU A 87 10.82 -25.59 5.05
N ARG A 88 10.26 -24.67 4.23
CA ARG A 88 11.00 -23.56 3.60
C ARG A 88 11.56 -22.60 4.63
N ASN A 89 10.79 -22.29 5.69
CA ASN A 89 11.18 -21.52 6.86
C ASN A 89 11.72 -20.10 6.58
N ILE A 90 11.25 -19.46 5.52
CA ILE A 90 11.61 -18.07 5.20
C ILE A 90 10.82 -17.11 6.09
N ASN A 91 11.48 -16.06 6.56
CA ASN A 91 10.84 -14.94 7.24
C ASN A 91 11.31 -13.62 6.66
N PHE A 92 10.43 -12.64 6.64
CA PHE A 92 10.80 -11.26 6.29
C PHE A 92 9.99 -10.25 7.07
N PHE A 93 10.54 -9.04 7.14
CA PHE A 93 9.82 -7.83 7.47
C PHE A 93 10.33 -6.67 6.64
N SER A 94 9.45 -5.77 6.25
CA SER A 94 9.79 -4.58 5.48
C SER A 94 9.02 -3.37 5.99
N GLN A 95 9.71 -2.26 6.16
CA GLN A 95 9.05 -0.97 6.27
C GLN A 95 8.72 -0.48 4.87
N ILE A 96 7.49 -0.06 4.67
CA ILE A 96 6.99 0.46 3.40
C ILE A 96 6.54 1.90 3.59
N THR A 97 6.83 2.72 2.59
CA THR A 97 6.31 4.09 2.50
C THR A 97 5.65 4.27 1.13
N GLU A 98 4.38 4.61 1.13
CA GLU A 98 3.60 4.85 -0.08
C GLU A 98 3.25 6.32 -0.21
N VAL A 99 3.38 6.85 -1.42
CA VAL A 99 2.74 8.10 -1.82
C VAL A 99 1.77 7.77 -2.95
N SER A 100 0.50 8.13 -2.80
CA SER A 100 -0.54 7.80 -3.77
C SER A 100 -1.51 8.93 -4.03
N PHE A 101 -1.92 9.05 -5.30
CA PHE A 101 -3.01 9.90 -5.74
C PHE A 101 -4.23 9.04 -6.02
N GLN A 102 -5.34 9.34 -5.36
CA GLN A 102 -6.55 8.52 -5.36
C GLN A 102 -7.77 9.34 -5.73
N THR A 103 -8.73 8.69 -6.37
CA THR A 103 -10.08 9.20 -6.60
C THR A 103 -11.03 8.44 -5.69
N GLU A 104 -11.91 9.16 -5.00
CA GLU A 104 -12.95 8.59 -4.15
C GLU A 104 -14.32 8.85 -4.78
N PHE A 105 -15.19 7.83 -4.72
CA PHE A 105 -16.59 7.92 -5.10
C PHE A 105 -17.48 7.63 -3.91
N ASN A 106 -18.25 8.63 -3.47
CA ASN A 106 -19.24 8.54 -2.40
C ASN A 106 -20.56 8.02 -2.96
N PHE A 107 -21.20 7.07 -2.30
CA PHE A 107 -22.50 6.54 -2.72
C PHE A 107 -23.67 7.51 -2.42
N PHE A 108 -23.48 8.37 -1.46
CA PHE A 108 -24.49 9.37 -1.12
C PHE A 108 -23.92 10.79 -1.30
N ASN A 109 -24.79 11.76 -1.54
CA ASN A 109 -24.41 13.16 -1.57
C ASN A 109 -23.87 13.57 -0.19
N TYR A 110 -22.53 13.57 -0.07
CA TYR A 110 -21.79 13.85 1.14
C TYR A 110 -20.91 15.08 0.96
N PHE A 111 -21.19 16.11 1.73
CA PHE A 111 -20.44 17.36 1.68
C PHE A 111 -19.97 17.72 3.09
N PRO A 112 -18.70 17.46 3.46
CA PRO A 112 -18.21 17.77 4.80
C PRO A 112 -18.21 19.28 5.04
N GLY A 113 -18.58 19.69 6.26
CA GLY A 113 -18.70 21.11 6.63
C GLY A 113 -20.05 21.72 6.30
N SER A 114 -20.94 21.06 5.57
CA SER A 114 -22.33 21.55 5.40
C SER A 114 -23.20 21.17 6.57
N LEU A 115 -24.16 22.07 6.89
CA LEU A 115 -25.19 21.73 7.86
C LEU A 115 -26.14 20.67 7.28
N PRO A 116 -26.59 19.68 8.08
CA PRO A 116 -27.60 18.73 7.66
C PRO A 116 -28.89 19.46 7.31
N GLY A 117 -29.48 19.15 6.17
CA GLY A 117 -30.74 19.74 5.76
C GLY A 117 -30.85 20.09 4.28
N ASN A 118 -29.74 20.35 3.59
CA ASN A 118 -29.73 20.69 2.16
C ASN A 118 -29.50 19.45 1.25
N GLY A 119 -30.15 18.31 1.55
CA GLY A 119 -30.00 17.08 0.75
C GLY A 119 -28.65 16.36 0.95
N THR A 120 -27.77 16.85 1.81
CA THR A 120 -26.51 16.22 2.15
C THR A 120 -26.67 15.22 3.29
N LYS A 121 -25.94 14.10 3.20
CA LYS A 121 -25.92 13.07 4.24
C LYS A 121 -24.74 13.27 5.17
N ARG A 122 -24.92 12.94 6.47
CA ARG A 122 -23.84 12.95 7.47
C ARG A 122 -22.83 11.82 7.27
N SER A 123 -23.23 10.79 6.56
CA SER A 123 -22.43 9.58 6.38
C SER A 123 -22.56 9.05 4.97
N THR A 124 -21.49 8.44 4.47
CA THR A 124 -21.50 7.78 3.17
C THR A 124 -20.49 6.64 3.15
N PRO A 125 -20.86 5.46 2.65
CA PRO A 125 -19.88 4.51 2.15
C PRO A 125 -19.23 5.09 0.90
N TYR A 126 -17.99 4.70 0.64
CA TYR A 126 -17.27 5.12 -0.56
C TYR A 126 -16.32 4.03 -1.07
N LEU A 127 -16.00 4.09 -2.34
CA LEU A 127 -14.94 3.33 -2.97
C LEU A 127 -13.82 4.29 -3.38
N PHE A 128 -12.62 3.75 -3.47
CA PHE A 128 -11.49 4.50 -4.00
C PHE A 128 -10.58 3.64 -4.86
N THR A 129 -9.92 4.28 -5.78
CA THR A 129 -8.82 3.72 -6.57
C THR A 129 -7.86 4.83 -6.96
N GLY A 130 -6.66 4.46 -7.44
CA GLY A 130 -5.69 5.45 -7.84
C GLY A 130 -4.38 4.85 -8.33
N ILE A 131 -3.35 5.67 -8.32
CA ILE A 131 -1.97 5.30 -8.64
C ILE A 131 -1.04 5.76 -7.53
N GLY A 132 -0.01 5.00 -7.27
CA GLY A 132 0.97 5.33 -6.25
C GLY A 132 2.36 4.78 -6.55
N GLY A 133 3.28 5.20 -5.71
CA GLY A 133 4.62 4.65 -5.63
C GLY A 133 4.90 4.16 -4.22
N VAL A 134 5.49 2.99 -4.10
CA VAL A 134 5.88 2.38 -2.83
C VAL A 134 7.39 2.22 -2.76
N LEU A 135 7.96 2.62 -1.64
CA LEU A 135 9.34 2.35 -1.24
C LEU A 135 9.31 1.20 -0.24
N PHE A 136 10.21 0.24 -0.36
CA PHE A 136 10.29 -0.92 0.53
C PHE A 136 11.75 -1.35 0.75
N ASN A 137 11.99 -2.08 1.83
CA ASN A 137 13.32 -2.57 2.18
C ASN A 137 13.19 -3.87 2.97
N PRO A 138 13.07 -5.03 2.30
CA PRO A 138 12.90 -6.32 2.96
C PRO A 138 14.16 -6.70 3.76
N LYS A 139 13.90 -7.16 4.97
CA LYS A 139 14.90 -7.64 5.92
C LYS A 139 14.46 -8.97 6.49
N THR A 140 15.40 -9.75 6.97
CA THR A 140 15.13 -11.00 7.70
C THR A 140 15.87 -11.03 9.02
N ASN A 141 15.34 -11.79 9.98
CA ASN A 141 16.06 -12.18 11.19
C ASN A 141 16.69 -13.55 10.93
N PHE A 142 17.99 -13.64 11.03
CA PHE A 142 18.74 -14.88 10.81
C PHE A 142 19.88 -14.98 11.82
N VAL A 143 19.92 -16.06 12.63
CA VAL A 143 20.96 -16.34 13.65
C VAL A 143 21.27 -15.09 14.52
N ASP A 144 20.21 -14.56 15.19
CA ASP A 144 20.28 -13.40 16.10
C ASP A 144 20.64 -12.03 15.47
N ASP A 145 20.87 -11.98 14.17
CA ASP A 145 21.17 -10.75 13.43
C ASP A 145 20.07 -10.36 12.43
N VAL A 146 20.02 -9.07 12.07
CA VAL A 146 19.10 -8.51 11.08
C VAL A 146 19.84 -8.25 9.78
N TYR A 147 19.44 -8.92 8.71
CA TYR A 147 20.02 -8.77 7.39
C TYR A 147 19.08 -8.03 6.44
N THR A 148 19.62 -7.07 5.68
CA THR A 148 18.89 -6.42 4.58
C THR A 148 19.03 -7.30 3.34
N LEU A 149 17.92 -7.98 2.97
CA LEU A 149 17.91 -8.99 1.91
C LEU A 149 18.37 -8.48 0.55
N HIS A 150 17.99 -7.24 0.21
CA HIS A 150 18.44 -6.60 -1.03
C HIS A 150 19.96 -6.56 -1.23
N ASN A 151 20.76 -6.63 -0.17
CA ASN A 151 22.23 -6.62 -0.29
C ASN A 151 22.79 -7.97 -0.74
N PHE A 152 21.97 -8.99 -0.77
CA PHE A 152 22.34 -10.36 -1.07
C PHE A 152 21.52 -10.87 -2.24
N ALA A 153 22.14 -11.66 -3.10
CA ALA A 153 21.48 -12.25 -4.27
C ALA A 153 20.77 -13.55 -3.88
N THR A 154 19.71 -13.45 -3.06
CA THR A 154 19.01 -14.63 -2.49
C THR A 154 18.42 -15.57 -3.53
N GLU A 155 18.21 -15.11 -4.77
CA GLU A 155 17.76 -15.91 -5.91
C GLU A 155 18.85 -16.14 -6.97
N GLY A 156 20.11 -15.89 -6.63
CA GLY A 156 21.24 -16.20 -7.50
C GLY A 156 21.46 -15.23 -8.66
N LYS A 157 20.78 -14.10 -8.68
CA LYS A 157 21.03 -13.04 -9.66
C LYS A 157 22.30 -12.28 -9.29
N ASP A 158 23.03 -11.80 -10.29
CA ASP A 158 24.19 -10.94 -10.05
C ASP A 158 23.82 -9.71 -9.24
N LEU A 159 24.74 -9.26 -8.40
CA LEU A 159 24.54 -8.03 -7.60
C LEU A 159 24.30 -6.79 -8.45
N SER A 160 24.66 -6.80 -9.73
CA SER A 160 24.37 -5.77 -10.72
C SER A 160 22.91 -5.79 -11.22
N GLU A 161 22.23 -6.93 -11.10
CA GLU A 161 20.83 -7.13 -11.54
C GLU A 161 19.82 -7.11 -10.39
N ARG A 162 20.15 -6.47 -9.29
CA ARG A 162 19.27 -6.36 -8.14
C ARG A 162 17.95 -5.66 -8.49
N TYR A 163 16.88 -6.11 -7.91
CA TYR A 163 15.59 -5.41 -8.02
C TYR A 163 15.65 -4.00 -7.40
N LYS A 164 14.81 -3.11 -7.88
CA LYS A 164 14.68 -1.75 -7.33
C LYS A 164 13.84 -1.80 -6.05
N ARG A 165 14.25 -1.06 -5.02
CA ARG A 165 13.49 -0.93 -3.76
C ARG A 165 12.33 0.07 -3.84
N TYR A 166 11.82 0.30 -5.04
CA TYR A 166 10.63 1.08 -5.30
C TYR A 166 9.85 0.46 -6.45
N ALA A 167 8.53 0.60 -6.38
CA ALA A 167 7.63 0.11 -7.41
C ALA A 167 6.42 1.02 -7.55
N LEU A 168 5.78 0.97 -8.70
CA LEU A 168 4.44 1.51 -8.86
C LEU A 168 3.44 0.64 -8.10
N SER A 169 2.35 1.24 -7.64
CA SER A 169 1.25 0.55 -6.98
C SER A 169 -0.09 1.10 -7.46
N VAL A 170 -1.10 0.24 -7.43
CA VAL A 170 -2.49 0.61 -7.65
C VAL A 170 -3.25 0.38 -6.35
N PRO A 171 -3.56 1.43 -5.60
CA PRO A 171 -4.44 1.37 -4.45
C PRO A 171 -5.90 1.22 -4.90
N TYR A 172 -6.67 0.39 -4.18
CA TYR A 172 -8.11 0.24 -4.32
C TYR A 172 -8.72 -0.25 -3.01
N GLY A 173 -9.95 0.15 -2.75
CA GLY A 173 -10.60 -0.25 -1.52
C GLY A 173 -11.94 0.44 -1.28
N ALA A 174 -12.40 0.28 -0.06
CA ALA A 174 -13.67 0.83 0.40
C ALA A 174 -13.52 1.42 1.80
N GLY A 175 -14.43 2.32 2.12
CA GLY A 175 -14.50 2.90 3.45
C GLY A 175 -15.87 3.50 3.75
N TYR A 176 -15.96 4.02 4.94
CA TYR A 176 -17.14 4.68 5.45
C TYR A 176 -16.74 6.00 6.11
N LYS A 177 -17.38 7.08 5.69
CA LYS A 177 -17.20 8.44 6.23
C LYS A 177 -18.36 8.79 7.15
N HIS A 178 -18.05 9.37 8.29
CA HIS A 178 -19.06 9.90 9.20
C HIS A 178 -18.63 11.28 9.71
N ASN A 179 -19.42 12.29 9.40
CA ASN A 179 -19.21 13.63 9.91
C ASN A 179 -19.66 13.71 11.37
N ILE A 180 -18.72 13.91 12.30
CA ILE A 180 -18.97 13.95 13.74
C ILE A 180 -19.55 15.31 14.12
N ALA A 181 -18.88 16.37 13.70
CA ALA A 181 -19.24 17.74 14.07
C ALA A 181 -18.75 18.73 13.01
N GLY A 182 -19.66 19.24 12.17
CA GLY A 182 -19.33 20.27 11.19
C GLY A 182 -18.12 19.92 10.33
N ASN A 183 -16.98 20.47 10.71
CA ASN A 183 -15.72 20.32 9.94
C ASN A 183 -14.95 19.02 10.24
N LEU A 184 -15.35 18.23 11.24
CA LEU A 184 -14.66 17.01 11.63
C LEU A 184 -15.34 15.77 11.08
N THR A 185 -14.59 14.92 10.40
CA THR A 185 -15.04 13.63 9.85
C THR A 185 -14.14 12.51 10.35
N ILE A 186 -14.73 11.41 10.81
CA ILE A 186 -14.08 10.13 11.03
C ILE A 186 -14.30 9.24 9.82
N ILE A 187 -13.26 8.52 9.41
CA ILE A 187 -13.25 7.65 8.23
C ILE A 187 -12.70 6.31 8.63
N GLY A 188 -13.46 5.23 8.45
CA GLY A 188 -12.94 3.86 8.47
C GLY A 188 -12.63 3.43 7.05
N GLU A 189 -11.43 2.92 6.80
CA GLU A 189 -10.97 2.52 5.46
C GLU A 189 -10.26 1.18 5.49
N VAL A 190 -10.55 0.35 4.48
CA VAL A 190 -9.79 -0.86 4.15
C VAL A 190 -9.40 -0.76 2.69
N GLY A 191 -8.11 -0.85 2.41
CA GLY A 191 -7.62 -0.77 1.05
C GLY A 191 -6.44 -1.68 0.79
N TYR A 192 -6.47 -2.32 -0.37
CA TYR A 192 -5.39 -3.12 -0.93
C TYR A 192 -4.59 -2.31 -1.94
N ARG A 193 -3.34 -2.70 -2.14
CA ARG A 193 -2.40 -2.10 -3.07
C ARG A 193 -1.69 -3.21 -3.82
N THR A 194 -1.96 -3.32 -5.11
CA THR A 194 -1.17 -4.21 -5.97
C THR A 194 0.11 -3.51 -6.37
N ALA A 195 1.25 -3.99 -5.91
CA ALA A 195 2.56 -3.49 -6.29
C ALA A 195 3.01 -4.13 -7.60
N PHE A 196 3.65 -3.33 -8.47
CA PHE A 196 4.22 -3.83 -9.73
C PHE A 196 5.65 -4.36 -9.49
N THR A 197 5.78 -5.20 -8.48
CA THR A 197 6.98 -5.94 -8.11
C THR A 197 6.59 -7.22 -7.38
N ASP A 198 7.44 -8.21 -7.43
CA ASP A 198 7.35 -9.50 -6.75
C ASP A 198 8.43 -9.61 -5.66
N PHE A 199 8.98 -8.48 -5.23
CA PHE A 199 10.12 -8.45 -4.32
C PHE A 199 9.85 -7.65 -3.04
N LEU A 200 8.57 -7.49 -2.64
CA LEU A 200 8.26 -6.86 -1.35
C LEU A 200 8.80 -7.68 -0.17
N ASP A 201 8.93 -9.00 -0.36
CA ASP A 201 9.43 -9.99 0.60
C ASP A 201 10.78 -10.62 0.21
N ASP A 202 11.37 -10.20 -0.93
CA ASP A 202 12.61 -10.76 -1.50
C ASP A 202 12.45 -12.20 -2.03
N VAL A 203 11.23 -12.64 -2.32
CA VAL A 203 10.94 -13.97 -2.88
C VAL A 203 10.14 -13.80 -4.17
N SER A 204 10.58 -14.48 -5.25
CA SER A 204 9.93 -14.29 -6.56
C SER A 204 9.91 -15.56 -7.42
N GLY A 205 10.86 -16.46 -7.29
CA GLY A 205 11.01 -17.51 -8.30
C GLY A 205 11.55 -18.82 -7.77
N VAL A 206 12.80 -19.09 -8.08
CA VAL A 206 13.47 -20.36 -7.81
C VAL A 206 14.70 -20.16 -6.92
N TYR A 207 15.11 -21.24 -6.26
CA TYR A 207 16.37 -21.27 -5.55
C TYR A 207 17.55 -21.10 -6.52
N PRO A 208 18.66 -20.44 -6.09
CA PRO A 208 19.85 -20.28 -6.91
C PRO A 208 20.36 -21.60 -7.47
N MET A 209 20.86 -21.60 -8.70
CA MET A 209 21.41 -22.81 -9.35
C MET A 209 22.75 -23.25 -8.76
N GLU A 210 23.51 -22.33 -8.15
CA GLU A 210 24.82 -22.64 -7.55
C GLU A 210 24.75 -22.51 -6.03
N SER A 211 25.13 -23.57 -5.33
CA SER A 211 25.29 -23.53 -3.89
C SER A 211 26.62 -22.83 -3.56
N GLY A 212 26.55 -21.60 -3.09
CA GLY A 212 27.74 -20.91 -2.57
C GLY A 212 28.05 -19.54 -3.14
N SER A 213 27.25 -19.00 -4.03
CA SER A 213 27.40 -17.61 -4.50
C SER A 213 26.93 -16.57 -3.44
N PHE A 214 27.19 -16.84 -2.16
CA PHE A 214 26.78 -15.94 -1.10
C PHE A 214 28.00 -15.18 -0.61
N TYR A 215 28.20 -13.99 -1.15
CA TYR A 215 29.26 -13.09 -0.74
C TYR A 215 29.21 -12.83 0.77
N GLY A 216 30.03 -13.59 1.52
CA GLY A 216 30.33 -13.30 2.92
C GLY A 216 29.24 -13.56 3.96
N LEU A 217 28.20 -14.36 3.65
CA LEU A 217 27.13 -14.63 4.61
C LEU A 217 27.42 -15.81 5.52
N PRO A 218 27.13 -15.70 6.82
CA PRO A 218 27.01 -16.85 7.70
C PRO A 218 25.70 -17.58 7.40
N GLY A 219 25.79 -18.74 6.79
CA GLY A 219 24.64 -19.58 6.48
C GLY A 219 23.95 -19.26 5.15
N ASN A 220 22.91 -20.00 4.86
CA ASN A 220 22.20 -19.92 3.59
C ASN A 220 20.94 -19.07 3.73
N LEU A 221 21.02 -17.75 3.54
CA LEU A 221 19.85 -16.85 3.55
C LEU A 221 18.82 -17.17 2.47
N SER A 222 19.20 -17.88 1.40
CA SER A 222 18.26 -18.31 0.37
C SER A 222 17.46 -19.52 0.82
N ASP A 223 18.04 -20.41 1.62
CA ASP A 223 17.41 -21.63 2.13
C ASP A 223 17.63 -21.73 3.65
N PRO A 224 16.85 -21.00 4.48
CA PRO A 224 16.94 -21.06 5.93
C PRO A 224 16.23 -22.29 6.52
N SER A 225 15.94 -23.30 5.72
CA SER A 225 15.28 -24.53 6.16
C SER A 225 16.10 -25.26 7.22
N PRO A 226 15.45 -25.97 8.17
CA PRO A 226 16.14 -26.75 9.21
C PRO A 226 17.06 -27.84 8.65
N ASN A 227 16.72 -28.37 7.48
CA ASN A 227 17.49 -29.37 6.77
C ASN A 227 17.82 -28.84 5.35
N PRO A 228 18.79 -27.93 5.22
CA PRO A 228 19.11 -27.35 3.92
C PRO A 228 19.68 -28.43 3.00
N THR A 229 18.89 -28.87 2.06
CA THR A 229 19.32 -29.68 0.93
C THR A 229 19.42 -28.76 -0.28
N TYR A 230 20.48 -28.92 -1.08
CA TYR A 230 20.62 -28.14 -2.30
C TYR A 230 19.39 -28.30 -3.20
N LYS A 231 18.64 -27.21 -3.35
CA LYS A 231 17.37 -27.15 -4.08
C LYS A 231 17.50 -26.33 -5.37
N GLY A 232 18.72 -26.22 -5.95
CA GLY A 232 18.98 -25.37 -7.12
C GLY A 232 17.95 -25.55 -8.22
N GLY A 233 17.33 -24.45 -8.66
CA GLY A 233 16.27 -24.44 -9.66
C GLY A 233 14.89 -24.90 -9.18
N ALA A 234 14.76 -25.38 -7.93
CA ALA A 234 13.46 -25.70 -7.37
C ALA A 234 12.66 -24.43 -7.05
N GLN A 235 11.35 -24.56 -6.98
CA GLN A 235 10.45 -23.46 -6.66
C GLN A 235 10.74 -22.89 -5.27
N ARG A 236 10.93 -21.56 -5.18
CA ARG A 236 11.09 -20.80 -3.94
C ARG A 236 9.89 -19.91 -3.68
N GLY A 237 9.41 -19.21 -4.68
CA GLY A 237 8.19 -18.38 -4.67
C GLY A 237 6.98 -19.04 -5.31
N ASP A 238 5.84 -18.35 -5.35
CA ASP A 238 4.58 -18.86 -5.91
C ASP A 238 4.37 -18.48 -7.40
N PHE A 239 5.38 -17.85 -8.02
CA PHE A 239 5.39 -17.37 -9.41
C PHE A 239 4.31 -16.31 -9.74
N ARG A 240 3.67 -15.72 -8.76
CA ARG A 240 2.90 -14.51 -8.97
C ARG A 240 3.84 -13.37 -9.33
N LYS A 241 3.44 -12.56 -10.27
CA LYS A 241 4.28 -11.44 -10.75
C LYS A 241 4.14 -10.17 -9.92
N ARG A 242 3.30 -10.19 -8.89
CA ARG A 242 2.94 -8.97 -8.14
C ARG A 242 2.53 -9.31 -6.74
N ASP A 243 3.17 -8.66 -5.82
CA ASP A 243 2.78 -8.66 -4.42
C ASP A 243 1.65 -7.68 -4.14
N THR A 244 0.92 -7.94 -3.09
CA THR A 244 -0.13 -7.07 -2.58
C THR A 244 0.11 -6.74 -1.12
N TYR A 245 -0.14 -5.50 -0.73
CA TYR A 245 -0.17 -5.09 0.66
C TYR A 245 -1.47 -4.36 0.96
N MET A 246 -1.82 -4.25 2.24
CA MET A 246 -3.02 -3.56 2.66
C MET A 246 -2.74 -2.57 3.78
N PHE A 247 -3.59 -1.55 3.85
CA PHE A 247 -3.77 -0.72 5.03
C PHE A 247 -5.25 -0.74 5.42
N ALA A 248 -5.51 -0.91 6.71
CA ALA A 248 -6.86 -0.81 7.24
C ALA A 248 -6.83 -0.09 8.60
N GLY A 249 -7.72 0.88 8.78
CA GLY A 249 -7.71 1.69 9.98
C GLY A 249 -8.68 2.85 9.94
N ILE A 250 -8.38 3.84 10.76
CA ILE A 250 -9.23 5.00 11.00
C ILE A 250 -8.45 6.27 10.65
N SER A 251 -9.12 7.20 9.97
CA SER A 251 -8.62 8.57 9.77
C SER A 251 -9.53 9.57 10.46
N LEU A 252 -8.93 10.63 10.97
CA LEU A 252 -9.62 11.84 11.39
C LEU A 252 -9.24 12.98 10.44
N THR A 253 -10.24 13.62 9.84
CA THR A 253 -10.03 14.71 8.89
C THR A 253 -10.73 15.99 9.33
N TYR A 254 -10.10 17.11 9.03
CA TYR A 254 -10.65 18.45 9.21
C TYR A 254 -10.87 19.10 7.84
N THR A 255 -12.10 19.64 7.65
CA THR A 255 -12.53 20.30 6.41
C THR A 255 -12.43 21.81 6.54
N PHE A 256 -11.76 22.45 5.60
CA PHE A 256 -11.69 23.91 5.49
C PHE A 256 -12.85 24.38 4.63
N VAL A 257 -13.83 25.03 5.25
CA VAL A 257 -14.98 25.62 4.55
C VAL A 257 -14.67 27.07 4.22
N SER A 258 -14.64 27.41 2.93
CA SER A 258 -14.53 28.79 2.50
C SER A 258 -15.89 29.48 2.62
N LEU A 259 -15.98 30.48 3.48
CA LEU A 259 -17.20 31.31 3.66
C LEU A 259 -17.38 32.37 2.54
N LYS A 260 -16.63 32.30 1.46
CA LYS A 260 -16.83 33.18 0.33
C LYS A 260 -18.14 32.82 -0.36
N CYS A 261 -19.22 33.57 -0.03
CA CYS A 261 -20.42 33.59 -0.86
C CYS A 261 -20.01 33.98 -2.29
N PRO A 262 -20.50 33.28 -3.33
CA PRO A 262 -20.38 33.84 -4.67
C PRO A 262 -21.16 35.14 -4.70
N MET A 263 -20.49 36.25 -4.95
CA MET A 263 -21.18 37.47 -5.35
C MET A 263 -21.69 37.22 -6.77
N PHE A 264 -23.02 37.19 -6.90
CA PHE A 264 -23.72 37.21 -8.18
C PHE A 264 -23.70 38.64 -8.71
#